data_3f5f692a62ab42fc805c41af0aad3f04
#
_entry.id   3f5f692a62ab42fc805c41af0aad3f04
#
_cell.length_a   1.000
_cell.length_b   1.000
_cell.length_c   1.000
_cell.angle_alpha   90.00
_cell.angle_beta   90.00
_cell.angle_gamma   90.00
#
_symmetry.space_group_name_H-M   'P 1'
#
loop_
_entity.id
_entity.type
_entity.pdbx_description
1 polymer ?
#
loop_
_entity_poly.entity_id
_entity_poly.type
_entity_poly.pdbx_seq_one_letter_code
_entity_poly.pdbx_strand_id
1 'polypeptide(L)'
;MSGQLRDTTGFLYEIGLLKRYKRTGWSQVGVPLPESIADHSYRASVIASVLAAMEGADPQRAAFLALWHDSQETRITDIPHLTKNYVSAAGNEQVTGDQVAGLPAAVAEMISAAVAEYEAARTREARCARDADKLDCLLQAREYAEQGHSNVQPWIDSSLAALTTASARQIAHEAIAQNSLDWLERAKRAAARAQ
;
A
#
# COMPACT_ATOMS: atom_id res chain seq x y z
N MET A 1 15.57 28.87 9.14
CA MET A 1 16.03 27.55 9.58
C MET A 1 15.18 26.96 10.71
N SER A 2 14.88 27.70 11.82
CA SER A 2 14.05 27.14 12.92
C SER A 2 12.60 26.79 12.52
N GLY A 3 11.97 27.59 11.65
CA GLY A 3 10.61 27.33 11.16
C GLY A 3 10.53 26.05 10.33
N GLN A 4 11.40 25.86 9.35
CA GLN A 4 11.41 24.66 8.50
C GLN A 4 11.65 23.35 9.29
N LEU A 5 12.51 23.38 10.32
CA LEU A 5 12.71 22.20 11.18
C LEU A 5 11.45 21.89 11.99
N ARG A 6 10.74 22.91 12.46
CA ARG A 6 9.45 22.74 13.14
C ARG A 6 8.41 22.11 12.20
N ASP A 7 8.29 22.63 10.98
CA ASP A 7 7.34 22.16 9.99
C ASP A 7 7.67 20.72 9.56
N THR A 8 8.96 20.42 9.33
CA THR A 8 9.43 19.06 9.07
C THR A 8 9.09 18.10 10.21
N THR A 9 9.33 18.51 11.45
CA THR A 9 8.99 17.69 12.62
C THR A 9 7.48 17.47 12.71
N GLY A 10 6.67 18.50 12.44
CA GLY A 10 5.21 18.40 12.38
C GLY A 10 4.75 17.40 11.33
N PHE A 11 5.31 17.47 10.13
CA PHE A 11 5.03 16.51 9.05
C PHE A 11 5.37 15.06 9.45
N LEU A 12 6.52 14.82 10.10
CA LEU A 12 6.87 13.48 10.56
C LEU A 12 5.89 12.95 11.62
N TYR A 13 5.38 13.81 12.50
CA TYR A 13 4.29 13.43 13.43
C TYR A 13 2.98 13.17 12.67
N GLU A 14 2.64 13.97 11.65
CA GLU A 14 1.46 13.76 10.81
C GLU A 14 1.51 12.40 10.13
N ILE A 15 2.62 12.04 9.47
CA ILE A 15 2.78 10.71 8.85
C ILE A 15 2.65 9.59 9.88
N GLY A 16 3.04 9.82 11.13
CA GLY A 16 2.85 8.87 12.21
C GLY A 16 1.38 8.52 12.51
N LEU A 17 0.38 9.30 12.04
CA LEU A 17 -1.04 8.98 12.17
C LEU A 17 -1.40 7.69 11.42
N LEU A 18 -0.74 7.40 10.30
CA LEU A 18 -0.98 6.19 9.50
C LEU A 18 -0.81 4.89 10.31
N LYS A 19 0.00 4.92 11.38
CA LYS A 19 0.14 3.79 12.32
C LYS A 19 -1.13 3.52 13.13
N ARG A 20 -2.00 4.51 13.28
CA ARG A 20 -3.21 4.46 14.10
C ARG A 20 -4.48 4.36 13.27
N TYR A 21 -4.46 4.93 12.06
CA TYR A 21 -5.57 4.86 11.13
C TYR A 21 -5.65 3.46 10.54
N LYS A 22 -6.85 2.89 10.59
CA LYS A 22 -7.13 1.55 10.13
C LYS A 22 -7.69 1.56 8.72
N ARG A 23 -7.39 0.54 7.94
CA ARG A 23 -8.01 0.30 6.64
C ARG A 23 -9.50 0.03 6.84
N THR A 24 -10.33 1.04 6.58
CA THR A 24 -11.75 1.07 6.96
C THR A 24 -12.61 0.07 6.18
N GLY A 25 -12.21 -0.30 4.98
CA GLY A 25 -12.88 -1.30 4.16
C GLY A 25 -13.04 -2.65 4.86
N TRP A 26 -12.09 -3.08 5.65
CA TRP A 26 -12.13 -4.36 6.38
C TRP A 26 -13.20 -4.41 7.47
N SER A 27 -13.52 -3.27 8.08
CA SER A 27 -14.59 -3.19 9.07
C SER A 27 -15.96 -3.49 8.46
N GLN A 28 -16.19 -3.20 7.17
CA GLN A 28 -17.44 -3.50 6.46
C GLN A 28 -17.68 -5.00 6.32
N VAL A 29 -16.65 -5.82 6.39
CA VAL A 29 -16.74 -7.29 6.30
C VAL A 29 -16.49 -7.99 7.65
N GLY A 30 -16.53 -7.22 8.73
CA GLY A 30 -16.52 -7.77 10.09
C GLY A 30 -15.13 -8.06 10.66
N VAL A 31 -14.06 -7.50 10.10
CA VAL A 31 -12.72 -7.59 10.70
C VAL A 31 -12.62 -6.58 11.85
N PRO A 32 -12.52 -7.03 13.12
CA PRO A 32 -12.63 -6.12 14.28
C PRO A 32 -11.36 -5.31 14.51
N LEU A 33 -10.20 -5.83 14.14
CA LEU A 33 -8.89 -5.20 14.32
C LEU A 33 -8.12 -5.24 12.98
N PRO A 34 -8.53 -4.41 12.00
CA PRO A 34 -7.86 -4.42 10.70
C PRO A 34 -6.44 -3.85 10.78
N GLU A 35 -5.65 -4.14 9.77
CA GLU A 35 -4.34 -3.53 9.56
C GLU A 35 -4.42 -2.01 9.58
N SER A 36 -3.31 -1.35 9.93
CA SER A 36 -3.19 0.10 9.75
C SER A 36 -2.82 0.45 8.31
N ILE A 37 -3.03 1.72 7.92
CA ILE A 37 -2.56 2.22 6.63
C ILE A 37 -1.03 2.10 6.51
N ALA A 38 -0.29 2.28 7.63
CA ALA A 38 1.16 2.10 7.64
C ALA A 38 1.57 0.64 7.42
N ASP A 39 0.86 -0.35 7.98
CA ASP A 39 1.13 -1.77 7.76
C ASP A 39 0.96 -2.11 6.27
N HIS A 40 -0.15 -1.66 5.68
CA HIS A 40 -0.43 -1.77 4.26
C HIS A 40 0.66 -1.13 3.39
N SER A 41 0.97 0.15 3.62
CA SER A 41 1.96 0.89 2.81
C SER A 41 3.35 0.26 2.89
N TYR A 42 3.73 -0.29 4.04
CA TYR A 42 4.99 -1.03 4.19
C TYR A 42 5.01 -2.27 3.29
N ARG A 43 4.01 -3.17 3.39
CA ARG A 43 3.98 -4.39 2.59
C ARG A 43 3.79 -4.09 1.10
N ALA A 44 2.97 -3.11 0.74
CA ALA A 44 2.84 -2.63 -0.63
C ALA A 44 4.18 -2.16 -1.22
N SER A 45 5.01 -1.44 -0.43
CA SER A 45 6.35 -1.01 -0.88
C SER A 45 7.29 -2.19 -1.14
N VAL A 46 7.27 -3.21 -0.29
CA VAL A 46 8.04 -4.46 -0.49
C VAL A 46 7.56 -5.18 -1.76
N ILE A 47 6.25 -5.33 -1.93
CA ILE A 47 5.65 -5.97 -3.12
C ILE A 47 6.03 -5.19 -4.38
N ALA A 48 5.95 -3.85 -4.36
CA ALA A 48 6.30 -3.00 -5.49
C ALA A 48 7.75 -3.23 -5.96
N SER A 49 8.68 -3.35 -5.01
CA SER A 49 10.09 -3.63 -5.33
C SER A 49 10.26 -5.00 -5.98
N VAL A 50 9.55 -6.03 -5.48
CA VAL A 50 9.58 -7.38 -6.05
C VAL A 50 9.00 -7.40 -7.46
N LEU A 51 7.81 -6.79 -7.64
CA LEU A 51 7.17 -6.71 -8.95
C LEU A 51 8.05 -5.98 -9.96
N ALA A 52 8.64 -4.83 -9.58
CA ALA A 52 9.50 -4.06 -10.46
C ALA A 52 10.73 -4.86 -10.90
N ALA A 53 11.37 -5.60 -9.98
CA ALA A 53 12.48 -6.48 -10.32
C ALA A 53 12.06 -7.59 -11.31
N MET A 54 10.87 -8.18 -11.15
CA MET A 54 10.33 -9.20 -12.05
C MET A 54 9.94 -8.64 -13.43
N GLU A 55 9.47 -7.39 -13.49
CA GLU A 55 9.05 -6.70 -14.72
C GLU A 55 10.18 -5.92 -15.42
N GLY A 56 11.43 -5.95 -14.87
CA GLY A 56 12.57 -5.23 -15.44
C GLY A 56 12.46 -3.71 -15.32
N ALA A 57 11.81 -3.22 -14.26
CA ALA A 57 11.70 -1.83 -13.86
C ALA A 57 12.63 -1.53 -12.67
N ASP A 58 12.70 -0.27 -12.21
CA ASP A 58 13.51 0.12 -11.04
C ASP A 58 12.80 -0.25 -9.72
N PRO A 59 13.32 -1.25 -8.96
CA PRO A 59 12.73 -1.66 -7.69
C PRO A 59 12.72 -0.57 -6.62
N GLN A 60 13.74 0.28 -6.59
CA GLN A 60 13.87 1.35 -5.59
C GLN A 60 12.82 2.43 -5.86
N ARG A 61 12.64 2.80 -7.13
CA ARG A 61 11.63 3.78 -7.53
C ARG A 61 10.22 3.27 -7.26
N ALA A 62 9.91 2.03 -7.66
CA ALA A 62 8.60 1.43 -7.43
C ALA A 62 8.24 1.36 -5.93
N ALA A 63 9.17 0.90 -5.09
CA ALA A 63 8.99 0.88 -3.64
C ALA A 63 8.74 2.30 -3.07
N PHE A 64 9.49 3.28 -3.57
CA PHE A 64 9.36 4.66 -3.14
C PHE A 64 8.00 5.27 -3.51
N LEU A 65 7.47 4.97 -4.70
CA LEU A 65 6.13 5.39 -5.10
C LEU A 65 5.06 4.78 -4.21
N ALA A 66 5.15 3.47 -3.94
CA ALA A 66 4.23 2.75 -3.07
C ALA A 66 4.30 3.23 -1.62
N LEU A 67 5.45 3.72 -1.14
CA LEU A 67 5.58 4.28 0.21
C LEU A 67 4.70 5.53 0.42
N TRP A 68 4.54 6.36 -0.61
CA TRP A 68 3.85 7.64 -0.51
C TRP A 68 2.40 7.62 -1.01
N HIS A 69 1.91 6.50 -1.56
CA HIS A 69 0.64 6.45 -2.27
C HIS A 69 -0.58 6.79 -1.40
N ASP A 70 -0.57 6.43 -0.12
CA ASP A 70 -1.65 6.67 0.85
C ASP A 70 -1.25 7.68 1.95
N SER A 71 -0.16 8.45 1.77
CA SER A 71 0.27 9.44 2.76
C SER A 71 -0.77 10.53 3.02
N GLN A 72 -1.61 10.84 2.03
CA GLN A 72 -2.70 11.80 2.09
C GLN A 72 -3.82 11.40 3.04
N GLU A 73 -3.94 10.11 3.33
CA GLU A 73 -4.96 9.56 4.22
C GLU A 73 -4.80 10.02 5.69
N THR A 74 -3.66 10.65 6.03
CA THR A 74 -3.53 11.36 7.31
C THR A 74 -4.57 12.47 7.44
N ARG A 75 -4.99 13.10 6.32
CA ARG A 75 -5.92 14.24 6.27
C ARG A 75 -7.32 13.87 5.80
N ILE A 76 -7.41 12.92 4.85
CA ILE A 76 -8.69 12.54 4.25
C ILE A 76 -9.21 11.18 4.71
N THR A 77 -8.44 10.45 5.51
CA THR A 77 -8.68 9.07 5.98
C THR A 77 -8.77 8.05 4.84
N ASP A 78 -8.74 6.76 5.15
CA ASP A 78 -9.05 5.70 4.18
C ASP A 78 -10.55 5.72 3.87
N ILE A 79 -10.93 6.16 2.66
CA ILE A 79 -12.32 6.25 2.22
C ILE A 79 -12.69 4.97 1.47
N PRO A 80 -13.53 4.09 2.03
CA PRO A 80 -13.96 2.85 1.37
C PRO A 80 -14.64 3.13 0.03
N HIS A 81 -14.54 2.18 -0.89
CA HIS A 81 -15.09 2.33 -2.25
C HIS A 81 -16.59 2.73 -2.23
N LEU A 82 -17.39 2.08 -1.39
CA LEU A 82 -18.82 2.44 -1.25
C LEU A 82 -19.01 3.89 -0.80
N THR A 83 -18.20 4.36 0.14
CA THR A 83 -18.29 5.71 0.71
C THR A 83 -17.99 6.80 -0.33
N LYS A 84 -17.11 6.52 -1.31
CA LYS A 84 -16.78 7.44 -2.41
C LYS A 84 -18.00 7.85 -3.27
N ASN A 85 -19.09 7.09 -3.21
CA ASN A 85 -20.35 7.47 -3.88
C ASN A 85 -21.11 8.60 -3.16
N TYR A 86 -20.76 8.89 -1.90
CA TYR A 86 -21.49 9.82 -1.03
C TYR A 86 -20.64 10.98 -0.54
N VAL A 87 -19.30 10.86 -0.60
CA VAL A 87 -18.37 11.90 -0.16
C VAL A 87 -17.36 12.21 -1.26
N SER A 88 -17.00 13.48 -1.36
CA SER A 88 -15.92 13.95 -2.23
C SER A 88 -14.76 14.42 -1.37
N ALA A 89 -13.57 13.94 -1.66
CA ALA A 89 -12.33 14.40 -1.05
C ALA A 89 -11.50 15.20 -2.08
N ALA A 90 -10.58 16.02 -1.58
CA ALA A 90 -9.57 16.64 -2.42
C ALA A 90 -8.69 15.56 -3.08
N GLY A 91 -8.18 15.84 -4.27
CA GLY A 91 -7.26 14.93 -4.96
C GLY A 91 -5.93 14.78 -4.21
N ASN A 92 -5.31 13.61 -4.34
CA ASN A 92 -4.08 13.28 -3.62
C ASN A 92 -2.95 14.28 -3.88
N GLU A 93 -2.78 14.77 -5.09
CA GLU A 93 -1.76 15.79 -5.42
C GLU A 93 -2.00 17.11 -4.67
N GLN A 94 -3.27 17.55 -4.55
CA GLN A 94 -3.63 18.74 -3.79
C GLN A 94 -3.32 18.55 -2.30
N VAL A 95 -3.76 17.44 -1.71
CA VAL A 95 -3.52 17.14 -0.29
C VAL A 95 -2.02 17.06 -0.01
N THR A 96 -1.25 16.42 -0.90
CA THR A 96 0.22 16.35 -0.81
C THR A 96 0.82 17.73 -0.84
N GLY A 97 0.40 18.62 -1.76
CA GLY A 97 0.86 20.01 -1.81
C GLY A 97 0.69 20.74 -0.47
N ASP A 98 -0.46 20.57 0.15
CA ASP A 98 -0.75 21.15 1.47
C ASP A 98 0.07 20.51 2.61
N GLN A 99 0.36 19.20 2.52
CA GLN A 99 1.19 18.49 3.51
C GLN A 99 2.64 18.98 3.49
N VAL A 100 3.19 19.22 2.31
CA VAL A 100 4.62 19.53 2.13
C VAL A 100 4.94 21.02 2.07
N ALA A 101 3.93 21.91 2.14
CA ALA A 101 4.09 23.35 1.90
C ALA A 101 5.13 24.04 2.81
N GLY A 102 5.33 23.55 4.04
CA GLY A 102 6.32 24.09 5.00
C GLY A 102 7.68 23.39 4.97
N LEU A 103 7.85 22.36 4.13
CA LEU A 103 9.06 21.55 4.10
C LEU A 103 10.17 22.23 3.26
N PRO A 104 11.45 21.81 3.44
CA PRO A 104 12.51 22.18 2.51
C PRO A 104 12.13 21.82 1.06
N ALA A 105 12.43 22.70 0.11
CA ALA A 105 11.99 22.55 -1.28
C ALA A 105 12.34 21.17 -1.88
N ALA A 106 13.56 20.68 -1.66
CA ALA A 106 13.98 19.36 -2.15
C ALA A 106 13.13 18.21 -1.59
N VAL A 107 12.66 18.31 -0.33
CA VAL A 107 11.78 17.31 0.29
C VAL A 107 10.38 17.41 -0.29
N ALA A 108 9.86 18.62 -0.43
CA ALA A 108 8.54 18.88 -1.00
C ALA A 108 8.45 18.38 -2.45
N GLU A 109 9.44 18.70 -3.28
CA GLU A 109 9.53 18.23 -4.67
C GLU A 109 9.62 16.70 -4.76
N MET A 110 10.46 16.10 -3.93
CA MET A 110 10.64 14.64 -3.90
C MET A 110 9.31 13.90 -3.62
N ILE A 111 8.55 14.34 -2.62
CA ILE A 111 7.28 13.72 -2.24
C ILE A 111 6.21 14.00 -3.29
N SER A 112 6.07 15.26 -3.72
CA SER A 112 5.07 15.65 -4.73
C SER A 112 5.29 14.92 -6.06
N ALA A 113 6.55 14.78 -6.51
CA ALA A 113 6.87 14.06 -7.72
C ALA A 113 6.56 12.55 -7.61
N ALA A 114 6.75 11.95 -6.42
CA ALA A 114 6.42 10.55 -6.21
C ALA A 114 4.90 10.33 -6.28
N VAL A 115 4.11 11.17 -5.63
CA VAL A 115 2.65 11.07 -5.67
C VAL A 115 2.11 11.32 -7.08
N ALA A 116 2.59 12.36 -7.78
CA ALA A 116 2.17 12.66 -9.14
C ALA A 116 2.50 11.51 -10.11
N GLU A 117 3.66 10.87 -9.99
CA GLU A 117 4.03 9.73 -10.82
C GLU A 117 3.14 8.51 -10.53
N TYR A 118 2.88 8.22 -9.25
CA TYR A 118 1.98 7.15 -8.84
C TYR A 118 0.57 7.35 -9.42
N GLU A 119 0.01 8.56 -9.27
CA GLU A 119 -1.32 8.89 -9.78
C GLU A 119 -1.40 8.83 -11.31
N ALA A 120 -0.37 9.31 -12.01
CA ALA A 120 -0.32 9.25 -13.47
C ALA A 120 -0.26 7.83 -14.04
N ALA A 121 0.28 6.85 -13.30
CA ALA A 121 0.38 5.43 -13.66
C ALA A 121 1.01 5.15 -15.04
N ARG A 122 1.90 6.03 -15.52
CA ARG A 122 2.46 5.94 -16.89
C ARG A 122 3.77 5.16 -16.95
N THR A 123 4.60 5.26 -15.89
CA THR A 123 5.87 4.54 -15.81
C THR A 123 5.65 3.06 -15.46
N ARG A 124 6.64 2.21 -15.72
CA ARG A 124 6.60 0.81 -15.29
C ARG A 124 6.58 0.71 -13.77
N GLU A 125 7.35 1.55 -13.11
CA GLU A 125 7.46 1.66 -11.67
C GLU A 125 6.11 2.01 -11.04
N ALA A 126 5.42 3.02 -11.58
CA ALA A 126 4.09 3.41 -11.11
C ALA A 126 3.06 2.30 -11.30
N ARG A 127 3.11 1.57 -12.41
CA ARG A 127 2.23 0.39 -12.61
C ARG A 127 2.51 -0.72 -11.62
N CYS A 128 3.80 -1.02 -11.35
CA CYS A 128 4.18 -1.98 -10.33
C CYS A 128 3.75 -1.54 -8.93
N ALA A 129 3.85 -0.25 -8.61
CA ALA A 129 3.40 0.30 -7.34
C ALA A 129 1.87 0.23 -7.17
N ARG A 130 1.10 0.51 -8.22
CA ARG A 130 -0.37 0.37 -8.20
C ARG A 130 -0.82 -1.08 -8.11
N ASP A 131 -0.14 -1.98 -8.81
CA ASP A 131 -0.42 -3.42 -8.70
C ASP A 131 -0.05 -3.95 -7.31
N ALA A 132 1.01 -3.40 -6.69
CA ALA A 132 1.41 -3.76 -5.34
C ALA A 132 0.35 -3.38 -4.29
N ASP A 133 -0.28 -2.20 -4.38
CA ASP A 133 -1.42 -1.81 -3.57
C ASP A 133 -2.55 -2.86 -3.66
N LYS A 134 -2.91 -3.26 -4.89
CA LYS A 134 -3.99 -4.24 -5.10
C LYS A 134 -3.59 -5.65 -4.67
N LEU A 135 -2.35 -6.04 -4.93
CA LEU A 135 -1.86 -7.36 -4.53
C LEU A 135 -1.74 -7.47 -3.00
N ASP A 136 -1.33 -6.40 -2.31
CA ASP A 136 -1.34 -6.37 -0.84
C ASP A 136 -2.76 -6.55 -0.28
N CYS A 137 -3.75 -5.85 -0.85
CA CYS A 137 -5.15 -6.00 -0.49
C CYS A 137 -5.64 -7.46 -0.68
N LEU A 138 -5.26 -8.12 -1.78
CA LEU A 138 -5.59 -9.53 -2.04
C LEU A 138 -4.95 -10.46 -1.00
N LEU A 139 -3.67 -10.27 -0.71
CA LEU A 139 -2.95 -11.08 0.29
C LEU A 139 -3.57 -10.92 1.67
N GLN A 140 -3.89 -9.69 2.07
CA GLN A 140 -4.54 -9.41 3.35
C GLN A 140 -5.94 -10.02 3.43
N ALA A 141 -6.71 -9.98 2.33
CA ALA A 141 -8.00 -10.65 2.26
C ALA A 141 -7.87 -12.16 2.44
N ARG A 142 -6.86 -12.79 1.84
CA ARG A 142 -6.57 -14.22 2.00
C ARG A 142 -6.22 -14.55 3.45
N GLU A 143 -5.36 -13.76 4.09
CA GLU A 143 -5.02 -13.92 5.51
C GLU A 143 -6.25 -13.80 6.42
N TYR A 144 -7.15 -12.84 6.16
CA TYR A 144 -8.40 -12.70 6.90
C TYR A 144 -9.37 -13.85 6.64
N ALA A 145 -9.47 -14.35 5.41
CA ALA A 145 -10.27 -15.54 5.10
C ALA A 145 -9.81 -16.75 5.92
N GLU A 146 -8.51 -16.99 6.02
CA GLU A 146 -7.92 -18.07 6.81
C GLU A 146 -8.13 -17.91 8.32
N GLN A 147 -8.30 -16.67 8.79
CA GLN A 147 -8.69 -16.34 10.17
C GLN A 147 -10.20 -16.49 10.44
N GLY A 148 -11.00 -16.86 9.42
CA GLY A 148 -12.43 -17.09 9.56
C GLY A 148 -13.33 -15.95 9.09
N HIS A 149 -12.78 -14.88 8.50
CA HIS A 149 -13.57 -13.79 7.92
C HIS A 149 -14.00 -14.13 6.49
N SER A 150 -15.11 -14.83 6.32
CA SER A 150 -15.56 -15.37 5.02
C SER A 150 -16.05 -14.32 4.00
N ASN A 151 -16.37 -13.10 4.45
CA ASN A 151 -16.97 -12.06 3.58
C ASN A 151 -15.95 -11.25 2.77
N VAL A 152 -14.70 -11.66 2.73
CA VAL A 152 -13.59 -10.95 2.05
C VAL A 152 -13.43 -11.31 0.57
N GLN A 153 -14.18 -12.29 0.05
CA GLN A 153 -14.06 -12.73 -1.35
C GLN A 153 -14.19 -11.58 -2.37
N PRO A 154 -15.10 -10.60 -2.22
CA PRO A 154 -15.18 -9.48 -3.15
C PRO A 154 -13.90 -8.63 -3.24
N TRP A 155 -13.12 -8.55 -2.16
CA TRP A 155 -11.80 -7.88 -2.16
C TRP A 155 -10.77 -8.66 -2.97
N ILE A 156 -10.76 -9.99 -2.84
CA ILE A 156 -9.88 -10.87 -3.65
C ILE A 156 -10.20 -10.69 -5.13
N ASP A 157 -11.49 -10.80 -5.50
CA ASP A 157 -11.94 -10.73 -6.89
C ASP A 157 -11.65 -9.35 -7.52
N SER A 158 -11.98 -8.27 -6.82
CA SER A 158 -11.76 -6.90 -7.31
C SER A 158 -10.26 -6.55 -7.41
N SER A 159 -9.47 -6.99 -6.44
CA SER A 159 -8.02 -6.79 -6.47
C SER A 159 -7.38 -7.56 -7.65
N LEU A 160 -7.72 -8.83 -7.83
CA LEU A 160 -7.23 -9.64 -8.94
C LEU A 160 -7.59 -9.00 -10.30
N ALA A 161 -8.84 -8.55 -10.46
CA ALA A 161 -9.31 -7.91 -11.69
C ALA A 161 -8.59 -6.59 -12.01
N ALA A 162 -8.10 -5.88 -10.99
CA ALA A 162 -7.40 -4.60 -11.15
C ALA A 162 -5.92 -4.74 -11.53
N LEU A 163 -5.31 -5.93 -11.38
CA LEU A 163 -3.88 -6.14 -11.69
C LEU A 163 -3.59 -6.02 -13.19
N THR A 164 -2.51 -5.32 -13.51
CA THR A 164 -2.12 -4.99 -14.89
C THR A 164 -0.86 -5.71 -15.35
N THR A 165 0.13 -5.95 -14.47
CA THR A 165 1.39 -6.61 -14.80
C THR A 165 1.27 -8.14 -14.80
N ALA A 166 2.11 -8.80 -15.58
CA ALA A 166 2.12 -10.25 -15.67
C ALA A 166 2.55 -10.90 -14.34
N SER A 167 3.58 -10.34 -13.70
CA SER A 167 4.11 -10.84 -12.44
C SER A 167 3.11 -10.73 -11.30
N ALA A 168 2.36 -9.61 -11.21
CA ALA A 168 1.35 -9.43 -10.17
C ALA A 168 0.22 -10.46 -10.31
N ARG A 169 -0.26 -10.72 -11.54
CA ARG A 169 -1.28 -11.75 -11.79
C ARG A 169 -0.80 -13.15 -11.44
N GLN A 170 0.44 -13.50 -11.78
CA GLN A 170 1.02 -14.80 -11.44
C GLN A 170 1.10 -14.98 -9.92
N ILE A 171 1.62 -13.98 -9.20
CA ILE A 171 1.70 -14.02 -7.73
C ILE A 171 0.30 -14.09 -7.11
N ALA A 172 -0.67 -13.34 -7.63
CA ALA A 172 -2.04 -13.39 -7.12
C ALA A 172 -2.69 -14.78 -7.28
N HIS A 173 -2.53 -15.43 -8.43
CA HIS A 173 -3.02 -16.79 -8.63
C HIS A 173 -2.37 -17.79 -7.68
N GLU A 174 -1.06 -17.68 -7.47
CA GLU A 174 -0.34 -18.51 -6.51
C GLU A 174 -0.81 -18.27 -5.07
N ALA A 175 -1.00 -17.00 -4.68
CA ALA A 175 -1.50 -16.62 -3.36
C ALA A 175 -2.93 -17.15 -3.07
N ILE A 176 -3.76 -17.26 -4.10
CA ILE A 176 -5.11 -17.85 -3.98
C ILE A 176 -5.03 -19.39 -3.80
N ALA A 177 -4.04 -20.03 -4.44
CA ALA A 177 -3.91 -21.49 -4.47
C ALA A 177 -3.23 -22.06 -3.22
N GLN A 178 -2.40 -21.29 -2.50
CA GLN A 178 -1.67 -21.78 -1.33
C GLN A 178 -2.18 -21.18 -0.02
N ASN A 179 -1.79 -21.79 1.11
CA ASN A 179 -2.05 -21.25 2.44
C ASN A 179 -1.03 -20.18 2.79
N SER A 180 -1.45 -19.10 3.48
CA SER A 180 -0.59 -17.97 3.84
C SER A 180 0.59 -18.36 4.76
N LEU A 181 0.47 -19.47 5.50
CA LEU A 181 1.51 -19.98 6.42
C LEU A 181 2.41 -21.07 5.82
N ASP A 182 2.23 -21.48 4.56
CA ASP A 182 3.07 -22.51 3.93
C ASP A 182 4.56 -22.17 3.91
N TRP A 183 4.89 -20.88 3.85
CA TRP A 183 6.28 -20.42 3.96
C TRP A 183 6.93 -20.81 5.30
N LEU A 184 6.17 -20.76 6.40
CA LEU A 184 6.68 -21.09 7.75
C LEU A 184 7.06 -22.57 7.83
N GLU A 185 6.24 -23.44 7.28
CA GLU A 185 6.53 -24.88 7.24
C GLU A 185 7.75 -25.20 6.35
N ARG A 186 7.90 -24.48 5.22
CA ARG A 186 9.08 -24.58 4.39
C ARG A 186 10.35 -24.11 5.12
N ALA A 187 10.27 -22.99 5.84
CA ALA A 187 11.39 -22.44 6.61
C ALA A 187 11.81 -23.38 7.75
N LYS A 188 10.85 -23.96 8.50
CA LYS A 188 11.15 -24.96 9.54
C LYS A 188 11.87 -26.20 8.98
N ARG A 189 11.39 -26.73 7.85
CA ARG A 189 12.04 -27.86 7.18
C ARG A 189 13.46 -27.56 6.70
N ALA A 190 13.70 -26.33 6.17
CA ALA A 190 15.02 -25.91 5.75
C ALA A 190 15.99 -25.80 6.94
N ALA A 191 15.53 -25.18 8.05
CA ALA A 191 16.35 -25.04 9.26
C ALA A 191 16.71 -26.42 9.89
N ALA A 192 15.79 -27.39 9.88
CA ALA A 192 16.05 -28.74 10.40
C ALA A 192 17.06 -29.55 9.55
N ARG A 193 17.23 -29.21 8.27
CA ARG A 193 18.23 -29.87 7.39
C ARG A 193 19.62 -29.28 7.52
N ALA A 194 19.76 -28.09 8.12
CA ALA A 194 21.03 -27.41 8.31
C ALA A 194 21.73 -27.75 9.65
N GLN A 195 21.06 -28.52 10.53
CA GLN A 195 21.57 -29.08 11.78
C GLN A 195 22.04 -30.51 11.57
#